data_2073c7956f01a2954b5fd22a7fd503b5
#
_entry.id   2073c7956f01a2954b5fd22a7fd503b5
#
_cell.length_a   1.000
_cell.length_b   1.000
_cell.length_c   1.000
_cell.angle_alpha   90.00
_cell.angle_beta   90.00
_cell.angle_gamma   90.00
#
_symmetry.space_group_name_H-M   'P 1'
#
loop_
_entity.id
_entity.type
_entity.pdbx_description
1 polymer ?
#
loop_
_entity_poly.entity_id
_entity_poly.type
_entity_poly.pdbx_seq_one_letter_code
_entity_poly.pdbx_strand_id
1 'polypeptide(L)'
;MLLEIFIIQEGSSLLLLRHSFTKKIYEINGNLFSGLVSALSMFTSELEIGAIQHFQTGELRVLITTYNNIIFVGLVDDDPHSEFIEISLKNIREEFLKEFSHEIENWSGKISIFENFREKIDKIVYTEFSKYFIEKDFPKNVINVVRKFQSKFESKYLKFIGKETGIARAEPQSSFKSLKKQIRKELSLFSINNVSSSNEQELQIDIPMCPICRGIKSPEFSCKFLEGFIEGYIEKSLSLDSIQIKETKCIARGDEQCRFFANLK
;
A
#
# COMPACT_ATOMS: atom_id res chain seq x y z
N MET A 1 11.55 1.59 0.76
CA MET A 1 10.09 1.43 0.96
C MET A 1 9.64 2.27 2.15
N LEU A 2 8.45 2.94 2.08
CA LEU A 2 7.92 3.75 3.19
C LEU A 2 7.56 2.84 4.37
N LEU A 3 8.14 3.09 5.52
CA LEU A 3 7.98 2.29 6.73
C LEU A 3 7.03 2.98 7.72
N GLU A 4 7.28 4.25 7.97
CA GLU A 4 6.49 5.06 8.89
C GLU A 4 6.37 6.50 8.41
N ILE A 5 5.32 7.17 8.86
CA ILE A 5 5.13 8.61 8.71
C ILE A 5 5.00 9.24 10.09
N PHE A 6 5.63 10.39 10.24
CA PHE A 6 5.48 11.26 11.41
C PHE A 6 5.03 12.64 10.95
N ILE A 7 4.07 13.21 11.66
CA ILE A 7 3.64 14.61 11.49
C ILE A 7 3.94 15.31 12.81
N ILE A 8 4.76 16.36 12.75
CA ILE A 8 5.38 16.99 13.91
C ILE A 8 5.10 18.49 13.87
N GLN A 9 4.77 19.10 14.99
CA GLN A 9 4.74 20.54 15.13
C GLN A 9 6.16 21.05 15.40
N GLU A 10 6.73 21.84 14.52
CA GLU A 10 8.15 22.23 14.54
C GLU A 10 8.55 22.95 15.83
N GLY A 11 7.86 24.02 16.19
CA GLY A 11 8.25 24.87 17.32
C GLY A 11 8.19 24.20 18.68
N SER A 12 7.29 23.24 18.88
CA SER A 12 7.17 22.47 20.13
C SER A 12 7.80 21.09 20.09
N SER A 13 8.24 20.65 18.93
CA SER A 13 8.67 19.28 18.66
C SER A 13 7.60 18.22 18.98
N LEU A 14 6.34 18.63 19.06
CA LEU A 14 5.22 17.76 19.45
C LEU A 14 4.87 16.83 18.29
N LEU A 15 4.85 15.53 18.58
CA LEU A 15 4.38 14.51 17.64
C LEU A 15 2.85 14.54 17.56
N LEU A 16 2.33 15.07 16.44
CA LEU A 16 0.89 15.17 16.19
C LEU A 16 0.29 13.82 15.76
N LEU A 17 1.02 13.10 14.89
CA LEU A 17 0.58 11.81 14.39
C LEU A 17 1.78 10.94 14.02
N ARG A 18 1.69 9.65 14.32
CA ARG A 18 2.61 8.60 13.84
C ARG A 18 1.79 7.49 13.19
N HIS A 19 2.18 7.07 12.00
CA HIS A 19 1.53 5.98 11.27
C HIS A 19 2.57 5.00 10.72
N SER A 20 2.37 3.70 10.98
CA SER A 20 3.27 2.63 10.53
C SER A 20 2.59 1.78 9.45
N PHE A 21 3.32 1.47 8.38
CA PHE A 21 2.86 0.60 7.29
C PHE A 21 3.38 -0.83 7.42
N THR A 22 4.27 -1.09 8.36
CA THR A 22 4.96 -2.38 8.47
C THR A 22 4.50 -3.17 9.68
N LYS A 23 4.56 -4.50 9.57
CA LYS A 23 4.38 -5.41 10.71
C LYS A 23 5.55 -5.31 11.71
N LYS A 24 6.74 -4.96 11.21
CA LYS A 24 7.92 -4.74 12.03
C LYS A 24 7.87 -3.32 12.54
N ILE A 25 7.47 -3.16 13.78
CA ILE A 25 7.57 -1.88 14.48
C ILE A 25 9.05 -1.64 14.77
N TYR A 26 9.62 -0.58 14.20
CA TYR A 26 10.92 -0.08 14.65
C TYR A 26 10.71 0.50 16.04
N GLU A 27 11.56 0.10 16.99
CA GLU A 27 11.52 0.63 18.39
C GLU A 27 12.05 2.07 18.43
N ILE A 28 11.49 2.93 17.58
CA ILE A 28 11.81 4.35 17.56
C ILE A 28 10.95 5.03 18.63
N ASN A 29 11.60 5.65 19.60
CA ASN A 29 10.91 6.55 20.49
C ASN A 29 10.44 7.79 19.69
N GLY A 30 9.15 7.88 19.44
CA GLY A 30 8.56 8.92 18.57
C GLY A 30 8.84 10.34 19.10
N ASN A 31 8.86 10.56 20.40
CA ASN A 31 9.12 11.88 20.99
C ASN A 31 10.60 12.28 20.87
N LEU A 32 11.54 11.35 21.06
CA LEU A 32 12.96 11.62 20.82
C LEU A 32 13.22 11.86 19.33
N PHE A 33 12.59 11.10 18.46
CA PHE A 33 12.73 11.26 17.03
C PHE A 33 12.16 12.59 16.54
N SER A 34 10.98 13.01 17.01
CA SER A 34 10.40 14.31 16.67
C SER A 34 11.28 15.46 17.16
N GLY A 35 11.85 15.36 18.37
CA GLY A 35 12.81 16.33 18.89
C GLY A 35 14.06 16.46 18.02
N LEU A 36 14.65 15.32 17.59
CA LEU A 36 15.81 15.31 16.69
C LEU A 36 15.50 16.00 15.36
N VAL A 37 14.37 15.63 14.72
CA VAL A 37 13.99 16.20 13.42
C VAL A 37 13.72 17.70 13.53
N SER A 38 12.99 18.15 14.57
CA SER A 38 12.75 19.58 14.78
C SER A 38 14.05 20.34 15.05
N ALA A 39 14.96 19.80 15.85
CA ALA A 39 16.25 20.43 16.09
C ALA A 39 17.08 20.58 14.81
N LEU A 40 17.11 19.57 13.96
CA LEU A 40 17.79 19.63 12.66
C LEU A 40 17.15 20.67 11.72
N SER A 41 15.82 20.73 11.67
CA SER A 41 15.09 21.72 10.87
C SER A 41 15.40 23.14 11.33
N MET A 42 15.33 23.42 12.64
CA MET A 42 15.65 24.72 13.21
C MET A 42 17.10 25.11 12.99
N PHE A 43 18.03 24.18 13.20
CA PHE A 43 19.46 24.42 13.02
C PHE A 43 19.80 24.84 11.59
N THR A 44 19.25 24.15 10.59
CA THR A 44 19.49 24.48 9.18
C THR A 44 18.84 25.81 8.79
N SER A 45 17.72 26.16 9.39
CA SER A 45 17.04 27.43 9.21
C SER A 45 17.87 28.60 9.82
N GLU A 46 18.37 28.44 11.04
CA GLU A 46 19.20 29.46 11.73
C GLU A 46 20.54 29.73 11.01
N LEU A 47 21.13 28.70 10.39
CA LEU A 47 22.34 28.84 9.59
C LEU A 47 22.09 29.41 8.18
N GLU A 48 20.85 29.69 7.80
CA GLU A 48 20.45 30.16 6.47
C GLU A 48 20.96 29.27 5.31
N ILE A 49 21.22 27.98 5.59
CA ILE A 49 21.71 27.01 4.58
C ILE A 49 20.58 26.31 3.83
N GLY A 50 19.31 26.67 4.14
CA GLY A 50 18.11 26.10 3.54
C GLY A 50 17.50 24.96 4.37
N ALA A 51 16.32 24.50 3.93
CA ALA A 51 15.60 23.45 4.63
C ALA A 51 16.23 22.08 4.38
N ILE A 52 16.37 21.28 5.46
CA ILE A 52 16.78 19.88 5.33
C ILE A 52 15.67 19.09 4.62
N GLN A 53 16.02 18.39 3.56
CA GLN A 53 15.08 17.57 2.78
C GLN A 53 15.19 16.08 3.10
N HIS A 54 16.37 15.61 3.46
CA HIS A 54 16.61 14.23 3.86
C HIS A 54 17.91 14.07 4.64
N PHE A 55 17.99 13.00 5.43
CA PHE A 55 19.24 12.48 5.97
C PHE A 55 19.16 10.95 6.05
N GLN A 56 20.30 10.29 6.22
CA GLN A 56 20.40 8.83 6.26
C GLN A 56 21.08 8.38 7.56
N THR A 57 20.55 7.32 8.14
CA THR A 57 21.09 6.67 9.34
C THR A 57 21.16 5.16 9.10
N GLY A 58 22.37 4.61 8.92
CA GLY A 58 22.54 3.20 8.62
C GLY A 58 21.76 2.78 7.37
N GLU A 59 20.77 1.90 7.54
CA GLU A 59 19.93 1.38 6.45
C GLU A 59 18.63 2.19 6.22
N LEU A 60 18.41 3.25 6.99
CA LEU A 60 17.20 4.04 6.92
C LEU A 60 17.47 5.44 6.39
N ARG A 61 16.63 5.89 5.48
CA ARG A 61 16.58 7.26 5.00
C ARG A 61 15.36 7.97 5.56
N VAL A 62 15.55 9.18 6.01
CA VAL A 62 14.51 10.07 6.53
C VAL A 62 14.26 11.16 5.49
N LEU A 63 13.05 11.20 4.96
CA LEU A 63 12.59 12.25 4.04
C LEU A 63 11.82 13.28 4.84
N ILE A 64 12.09 14.57 4.60
CA ILE A 64 11.49 15.67 5.37
C ILE A 64 10.90 16.70 4.41
N THR A 65 9.70 17.15 4.70
CA THR A 65 9.11 18.33 4.07
C THR A 65 8.41 19.16 5.13
N THR A 66 8.69 20.47 5.15
CA THR A 66 8.13 21.42 6.14
C THR A 66 7.19 22.39 5.46
N TYR A 67 6.08 22.70 6.11
CA TYR A 67 5.14 23.73 5.68
C TYR A 67 4.36 24.28 6.87
N ASN A 68 4.30 25.61 7.01
CA ASN A 68 3.55 26.30 8.08
C ASN A 68 3.82 25.74 9.49
N ASN A 69 5.08 25.60 9.86
CA ASN A 69 5.53 25.03 11.15
C ASN A 69 5.11 23.57 11.41
N ILE A 70 4.72 22.85 10.37
CA ILE A 70 4.46 21.41 10.45
C ILE A 70 5.51 20.68 9.61
N ILE A 71 6.16 19.70 10.22
CA ILE A 71 7.15 18.84 9.58
C ILE A 71 6.49 17.49 9.27
N PHE A 72 6.53 17.10 8.01
CA PHE A 72 6.09 15.79 7.52
C PHE A 72 7.33 14.94 7.25
N VAL A 73 7.40 13.79 7.88
CA VAL A 73 8.57 12.91 7.83
C VAL A 73 8.16 11.55 7.32
N GLY A 74 8.86 11.06 6.31
CA GLY A 74 8.79 9.68 5.85
C GLY A 74 10.04 8.91 6.23
N LEU A 75 9.91 7.85 7.00
CA LEU A 75 10.99 6.90 7.27
C LEU A 75 10.96 5.81 6.19
N VAL A 76 12.06 5.64 5.48
CA VAL A 76 12.17 4.70 4.35
C VAL A 76 13.36 3.77 4.52
N ASP A 77 13.21 2.51 4.07
CA ASP A 77 14.37 1.64 3.87
C ASP A 77 15.10 2.02 2.57
N ASP A 78 16.33 1.52 2.42
CA ASP A 78 17.16 1.77 1.24
C ASP A 78 16.62 1.02 0.02
N ASP A 79 15.50 1.51 -0.52
CA ASP A 79 14.81 0.94 -1.68
C ASP A 79 14.82 1.96 -2.83
N PRO A 80 15.13 1.53 -4.07
CA PRO A 80 15.16 2.41 -5.24
C PRO A 80 13.80 3.07 -5.61
N HIS A 81 12.71 2.65 -5.00
CA HIS A 81 11.36 3.17 -5.26
C HIS A 81 11.04 4.45 -4.46
N SER A 82 11.93 5.44 -4.44
CA SER A 82 11.73 6.67 -3.66
C SER A 82 10.74 7.65 -4.29
N GLU A 83 10.56 7.62 -5.60
CA GLU A 83 9.75 8.60 -6.34
C GLU A 83 8.29 8.66 -5.85
N PHE A 84 7.63 7.51 -5.68
CA PHE A 84 6.24 7.50 -5.20
C PHE A 84 6.12 7.96 -3.73
N ILE A 85 7.20 7.83 -2.94
CA ILE A 85 7.21 8.22 -1.53
C ILE A 85 7.19 9.75 -1.39
N GLU A 86 7.97 10.45 -2.20
CA GLU A 86 7.99 11.92 -2.22
C GLU A 86 6.62 12.47 -2.65
N ILE A 87 6.01 11.88 -3.68
CA ILE A 87 4.65 12.21 -4.11
C ILE A 87 3.64 11.93 -2.99
N SER A 88 3.76 10.80 -2.31
CA SER A 88 2.88 10.45 -1.19
C SER A 88 2.99 11.43 -0.05
N LEU A 89 4.21 11.82 0.35
CA LEU A 89 4.43 12.82 1.40
C LEU A 89 3.85 14.18 1.04
N LYS A 90 4.02 14.60 -0.22
CA LYS A 90 3.41 15.83 -0.73
C LYS A 90 1.88 15.79 -0.63
N ASN A 91 1.26 14.72 -1.11
CA ASN A 91 -0.19 14.56 -1.09
C ASN A 91 -0.74 14.46 0.35
N ILE A 92 -0.02 13.78 1.25
CA ILE A 92 -0.36 13.73 2.68
C ILE A 92 -0.32 15.12 3.29
N ARG A 93 0.72 15.90 3.02
CA ARG A 93 0.84 17.29 3.48
C ARG A 93 -0.34 18.13 3.02
N GLU A 94 -0.66 18.09 1.71
CA GLU A 94 -1.73 18.90 1.12
C GLU A 94 -3.10 18.54 1.74
N GLU A 95 -3.42 17.25 1.88
CA GLU A 95 -4.68 16.82 2.49
C GLU A 95 -4.73 17.08 3.99
N PHE A 96 -3.63 16.93 4.72
CA PHE A 96 -3.57 17.23 6.15
C PHE A 96 -3.80 18.72 6.43
N LEU A 97 -3.12 19.59 5.70
CA LEU A 97 -3.29 21.04 5.86
C LEU A 97 -4.69 21.50 5.45
N LYS A 98 -5.25 20.94 4.40
CA LYS A 98 -6.64 21.23 3.99
C LYS A 98 -7.66 20.87 5.06
N GLU A 99 -7.44 19.77 5.77
CA GLU A 99 -8.37 19.28 6.80
C GLU A 99 -8.19 19.98 8.14
N PHE A 100 -6.95 20.27 8.54
CA PHE A 100 -6.60 20.67 9.91
C PHE A 100 -5.96 22.07 10.02
N SER A 101 -5.98 22.92 8.97
CA SER A 101 -5.39 24.26 9.06
C SER A 101 -5.98 25.10 10.19
N HIS A 102 -7.31 25.05 10.37
CA HIS A 102 -7.99 25.79 11.42
C HIS A 102 -7.60 25.28 12.83
N GLU A 103 -7.53 23.96 13.02
CA GLU A 103 -7.15 23.33 14.28
C GLU A 103 -5.68 23.59 14.63
N ILE A 104 -4.82 23.68 13.63
CA ILE A 104 -3.39 24.00 13.80
C ILE A 104 -3.22 25.46 14.24
N GLU A 105 -3.92 26.40 13.59
CA GLU A 105 -3.89 27.82 13.95
C GLU A 105 -4.47 28.10 15.33
N ASN A 106 -5.53 27.37 15.72
CA ASN A 106 -6.24 27.52 16.98
C ASN A 106 -5.99 26.32 17.92
N TRP A 107 -4.74 25.90 18.02
CA TRP A 107 -4.35 24.68 18.71
C TRP A 107 -4.81 24.61 20.18
N SER A 108 -5.64 23.62 20.49
CA SER A 108 -6.16 23.35 21.84
C SER A 108 -5.30 22.39 22.69
N GLY A 109 -4.20 21.88 22.13
CA GLY A 109 -3.36 20.86 22.78
C GLY A 109 -3.86 19.41 22.62
N LYS A 110 -4.99 19.18 21.95
CA LYS A 110 -5.60 17.85 21.84
C LYS A 110 -5.12 17.12 20.59
N ILE A 111 -4.20 16.15 20.73
CA ILE A 111 -3.61 15.38 19.61
C ILE A 111 -4.63 14.42 18.97
N SER A 112 -5.58 13.89 19.74
CA SER A 112 -6.52 12.87 19.26
C SER A 112 -7.43 13.31 18.11
N ILE A 113 -7.49 14.60 17.78
CA ILE A 113 -8.23 15.10 16.62
C ILE A 113 -7.61 14.63 15.30
N PHE A 114 -6.31 14.34 15.26
CA PHE A 114 -5.60 13.89 14.06
C PHE A 114 -5.66 12.38 13.83
N GLU A 115 -6.14 11.59 14.80
CA GLU A 115 -6.13 10.11 14.71
C GLU A 115 -6.90 9.58 13.49
N ASN A 116 -8.02 10.18 13.13
CA ASN A 116 -8.84 9.75 11.99
C ASN A 116 -8.14 9.96 10.63
N PHE A 117 -7.08 10.77 10.60
CA PHE A 117 -6.31 11.00 9.38
C PHE A 117 -5.47 9.77 8.95
N ARG A 118 -5.26 8.80 9.84
CA ARG A 118 -4.51 7.56 9.54
C ARG A 118 -5.09 6.81 8.33
N GLU A 119 -6.40 6.71 8.24
CA GLU A 119 -7.06 6.03 7.10
C GLU A 119 -6.83 6.76 5.78
N LYS A 120 -6.75 8.09 5.81
CA LYS A 120 -6.43 8.90 4.63
C LYS A 120 -4.97 8.72 4.22
N ILE A 121 -4.04 8.65 5.18
CA ILE A 121 -2.64 8.34 4.90
C ILE A 121 -2.53 7.00 4.18
N ASP A 122 -3.18 5.96 4.70
CA ASP A 122 -3.22 4.66 4.06
C ASP A 122 -3.68 4.76 2.61
N LYS A 123 -4.84 5.38 2.39
CA LYS A 123 -5.42 5.53 1.06
C LYS A 123 -4.49 6.27 0.09
N ILE A 124 -3.86 7.37 0.51
CA ILE A 124 -2.94 8.14 -0.32
C ILE A 124 -1.73 7.27 -0.72
N VAL A 125 -1.05 6.69 0.27
CA VAL A 125 0.18 5.92 0.03
C VAL A 125 -0.08 4.71 -0.86
N TYR A 126 -1.17 3.99 -0.63
CA TYR A 126 -1.48 2.80 -1.46
C TYR A 126 -1.95 3.16 -2.86
N THR A 127 -2.64 4.27 -3.02
CA THR A 127 -3.03 4.77 -4.35
C THR A 127 -1.78 5.14 -5.16
N GLU A 128 -0.87 5.92 -4.58
CA GLU A 128 0.36 6.31 -5.28
C GLU A 128 1.27 5.11 -5.54
N PHE A 129 1.39 4.19 -4.59
CA PHE A 129 2.13 2.96 -4.81
C PHE A 129 1.50 2.10 -5.92
N SER A 130 0.18 1.96 -5.96
CA SER A 130 -0.50 1.18 -7.00
C SER A 130 -0.26 1.76 -8.38
N LYS A 131 -0.33 3.07 -8.55
CA LYS A 131 0.00 3.75 -9.81
C LYS A 131 1.44 3.44 -10.23
N TYR A 132 2.39 3.67 -9.33
CA TYR A 132 3.80 3.39 -9.58
C TYR A 132 4.04 1.92 -9.97
N PHE A 133 3.45 0.98 -9.21
CA PHE A 133 3.57 -0.45 -9.46
C PHE A 133 3.02 -0.86 -10.83
N ILE A 134 1.85 -0.34 -11.22
CA ILE A 134 1.24 -0.62 -12.51
C ILE A 134 2.11 -0.10 -13.66
N GLU A 135 2.65 1.11 -13.53
CA GLU A 135 3.43 1.77 -14.58
C GLU A 135 4.84 1.18 -14.74
N LYS A 136 5.53 0.89 -13.64
CA LYS A 136 6.96 0.55 -13.63
C LYS A 136 7.23 -0.94 -13.51
N ASP A 137 6.53 -1.62 -12.62
CA ASP A 137 6.86 -3.01 -12.23
C ASP A 137 5.98 -4.07 -12.89
N PHE A 138 4.74 -3.72 -13.23
CA PHE A 138 3.83 -4.68 -13.82
C PHE A 138 3.96 -4.71 -15.36
N PRO A 139 3.98 -5.90 -16.00
CA PRO A 139 3.96 -7.26 -15.43
C PRO A 139 5.36 -7.84 -15.12
N LYS A 140 6.45 -7.12 -15.37
CA LYS A 140 7.82 -7.67 -15.40
C LYS A 140 8.30 -8.14 -14.02
N ASN A 141 8.07 -7.34 -12.99
CA ASN A 141 8.60 -7.56 -11.63
C ASN A 141 7.53 -7.93 -10.60
N VAL A 142 6.27 -8.09 -11.03
CA VAL A 142 5.12 -8.28 -10.15
C VAL A 142 5.34 -9.31 -9.03
N ILE A 143 5.87 -10.48 -9.37
CA ILE A 143 6.06 -11.56 -8.41
C ILE A 143 7.06 -11.17 -7.33
N ASN A 144 8.21 -10.61 -7.71
CA ASN A 144 9.26 -10.21 -6.78
C ASN A 144 8.79 -9.07 -5.87
N VAL A 145 8.12 -8.07 -6.43
CA VAL A 145 7.58 -6.94 -5.68
C VAL A 145 6.51 -7.42 -4.71
N VAL A 146 5.53 -8.21 -5.16
CA VAL A 146 4.46 -8.74 -4.30
C VAL A 146 5.02 -9.61 -3.18
N ARG A 147 6.00 -10.50 -3.46
CA ARG A 147 6.64 -11.33 -2.43
C ARG A 147 7.38 -10.49 -1.39
N LYS A 148 8.12 -9.47 -1.82
CA LYS A 148 8.83 -8.53 -0.93
C LYS A 148 7.83 -7.78 -0.03
N PHE A 149 6.72 -7.31 -0.61
CA PHE A 149 5.66 -6.63 0.13
C PHE A 149 4.96 -7.55 1.12
N GLN A 150 4.68 -8.77 0.73
CA GLN A 150 3.96 -9.75 1.54
C GLN A 150 4.68 -10.10 2.84
N SER A 151 6.02 -10.05 2.84
CA SER A 151 6.83 -10.27 4.03
C SER A 151 6.85 -9.09 4.99
N LYS A 152 6.54 -7.87 4.52
CA LYS A 152 6.73 -6.62 5.26
C LYS A 152 5.42 -5.94 5.66
N PHE A 153 4.36 -6.06 4.85
CA PHE A 153 3.11 -5.32 5.03
C PHE A 153 1.94 -6.18 5.50
N GLU A 154 0.93 -5.50 6.01
CA GLU A 154 -0.35 -6.13 6.33
C GLU A 154 -1.07 -6.59 5.05
N SER A 155 -1.81 -7.67 5.18
CA SER A 155 -2.49 -8.34 4.07
C SER A 155 -3.56 -7.48 3.35
N LYS A 156 -4.19 -6.54 4.09
CA LYS A 156 -5.20 -5.62 3.53
C LYS A 156 -4.64 -4.76 2.39
N TYR A 157 -3.37 -4.35 2.50
CA TYR A 157 -2.70 -3.51 1.52
C TYR A 157 -2.40 -4.24 0.22
N LEU A 158 -1.98 -5.50 0.34
CA LEU A 158 -1.77 -6.34 -0.84
C LEU A 158 -3.08 -6.57 -1.60
N LYS A 159 -4.18 -6.75 -0.88
CA LYS A 159 -5.51 -6.85 -1.51
C LYS A 159 -5.88 -5.57 -2.26
N PHE A 160 -5.64 -4.41 -1.66
CA PHE A 160 -5.89 -3.12 -2.30
C PHE A 160 -5.05 -2.95 -3.57
N ILE A 161 -3.73 -3.14 -3.50
CA ILE A 161 -2.84 -3.04 -4.65
C ILE A 161 -3.25 -4.02 -5.76
N GLY A 162 -3.59 -5.25 -5.39
CA GLY A 162 -4.12 -6.24 -6.31
C GLY A 162 -5.38 -5.74 -7.02
N LYS A 163 -6.33 -5.20 -6.26
CA LYS A 163 -7.61 -4.69 -6.78
C LYS A 163 -7.40 -3.56 -7.78
N GLU A 164 -6.61 -2.55 -7.44
CA GLU A 164 -6.29 -1.44 -8.35
C GLU A 164 -5.58 -1.93 -9.62
N THR A 165 -4.67 -2.90 -9.48
CA THR A 165 -4.00 -3.51 -10.63
C THR A 165 -4.98 -4.29 -11.51
N GLY A 166 -5.90 -5.03 -10.92
CA GLY A 166 -6.97 -5.73 -11.64
C GLY A 166 -7.88 -4.78 -12.42
N ILE A 167 -8.31 -3.70 -11.78
CA ILE A 167 -9.12 -2.64 -12.40
C ILE A 167 -8.38 -2.01 -13.60
N ALA A 168 -7.12 -1.67 -13.45
CA ALA A 168 -6.32 -1.05 -14.51
C ALA A 168 -6.09 -1.95 -15.72
N ARG A 169 -6.13 -3.27 -15.52
CA ARG A 169 -5.93 -4.28 -16.59
C ARG A 169 -7.22 -4.76 -17.23
N ALA A 170 -8.35 -4.48 -16.60
CA ALA A 170 -9.63 -5.00 -17.06
C ALA A 170 -10.20 -4.19 -18.22
N GLU A 171 -10.73 -4.93 -19.18
CA GLU A 171 -11.53 -4.38 -20.28
C GLU A 171 -12.99 -4.84 -20.12
N PRO A 172 -13.99 -3.99 -20.47
CA PRO A 172 -15.40 -4.38 -20.43
C PRO A 172 -15.67 -5.65 -21.24
N GLN A 173 -16.43 -6.58 -20.68
CA GLN A 173 -16.74 -7.86 -21.30
C GLN A 173 -18.24 -7.97 -21.60
N SER A 174 -18.58 -8.41 -22.81
CA SER A 174 -19.98 -8.56 -23.24
C SER A 174 -20.62 -9.87 -22.83
N SER A 175 -19.84 -10.83 -22.34
CA SER A 175 -20.34 -12.14 -21.94
C SER A 175 -19.48 -12.81 -20.87
N PHE A 176 -20.10 -13.68 -20.09
CA PHE A 176 -19.40 -14.51 -19.09
C PHE A 176 -18.33 -15.43 -19.72
N LYS A 177 -18.58 -15.92 -20.94
CA LYS A 177 -17.60 -16.73 -21.68
C LYS A 177 -16.36 -15.94 -22.04
N SER A 178 -16.51 -14.68 -22.48
CA SER A 178 -15.38 -13.80 -22.79
C SER A 178 -14.61 -13.43 -21.53
N LEU A 179 -15.29 -13.14 -20.42
CA LEU A 179 -14.69 -12.89 -19.12
C LEU A 179 -13.76 -14.05 -18.69
N LYS A 180 -14.25 -15.31 -18.73
CA LYS A 180 -13.43 -16.48 -18.39
C LYS A 180 -12.15 -16.59 -19.24
N LYS A 181 -12.28 -16.33 -20.55
CA LYS A 181 -11.13 -16.35 -21.47
C LYS A 181 -10.10 -15.27 -21.11
N GLN A 182 -10.57 -14.06 -20.83
CA GLN A 182 -9.68 -12.94 -20.50
C GLN A 182 -9.04 -13.09 -19.12
N ILE A 183 -9.77 -13.50 -18.10
CA ILE A 183 -9.17 -13.80 -16.77
C ILE A 183 -8.07 -14.85 -16.90
N ARG A 184 -8.30 -15.93 -17.67
CA ARG A 184 -7.28 -16.96 -17.91
C ARG A 184 -6.04 -16.38 -18.56
N LYS A 185 -6.20 -15.50 -19.58
CA LYS A 185 -5.11 -14.82 -20.26
C LYS A 185 -4.32 -13.92 -19.29
N GLU A 186 -4.99 -13.08 -18.50
CA GLU A 186 -4.34 -12.17 -17.56
C GLU A 186 -3.61 -12.95 -16.45
N LEU A 187 -4.25 -13.98 -15.89
CA LEU A 187 -3.62 -14.80 -14.85
C LEU A 187 -2.44 -15.64 -15.39
N SER A 188 -2.34 -15.86 -16.71
CA SER A 188 -1.18 -16.53 -17.31
C SER A 188 0.11 -15.73 -17.16
N LEU A 189 0.04 -14.43 -16.89
CA LEU A 189 1.19 -13.60 -16.53
C LEU A 189 1.83 -14.06 -15.19
N PHE A 190 1.05 -14.64 -14.30
CA PHE A 190 1.52 -15.14 -13.03
C PHE A 190 1.89 -16.61 -13.06
N SER A 191 1.03 -17.46 -13.63
CA SER A 191 1.22 -18.91 -13.68
C SER A 191 0.22 -19.60 -14.59
N ILE A 192 0.45 -20.89 -14.84
CA ILE A 192 -0.57 -21.78 -15.41
C ILE A 192 -1.79 -21.76 -14.50
N ASN A 193 -2.96 -21.61 -15.08
CA ASN A 193 -4.21 -21.53 -14.35
C ASN A 193 -5.35 -22.24 -15.07
N ASN A 194 -6.39 -22.60 -14.32
CA ASN A 194 -7.64 -23.11 -14.86
C ASN A 194 -8.81 -22.29 -14.31
N VAL A 195 -9.67 -21.79 -15.21
CA VAL A 195 -10.88 -21.03 -14.88
C VAL A 195 -12.08 -21.85 -15.28
N SER A 196 -12.87 -22.29 -14.31
CA SER A 196 -14.08 -23.09 -14.43
C SER A 196 -15.28 -22.38 -13.81
N SER A 197 -16.47 -22.85 -14.10
CA SER A 197 -17.71 -22.33 -13.52
C SER A 197 -18.77 -23.42 -13.54
N SER A 198 -19.59 -23.47 -12.49
CA SER A 198 -20.78 -24.29 -12.40
C SER A 198 -21.99 -23.64 -13.09
N ASN A 199 -22.03 -22.31 -13.07
CA ASN A 199 -23.07 -21.48 -13.66
C ASN A 199 -22.50 -20.08 -13.97
N GLU A 200 -23.33 -19.12 -14.43
CA GLU A 200 -22.91 -17.75 -14.75
C GLU A 200 -22.73 -16.85 -13.51
N GLN A 201 -23.00 -17.35 -12.33
CA GLN A 201 -22.89 -16.59 -11.08
C GLN A 201 -21.66 -16.99 -10.25
N GLU A 202 -20.95 -18.03 -10.66
CA GLU A 202 -19.84 -18.58 -9.89
C GLU A 202 -18.63 -18.86 -10.76
N LEU A 203 -17.47 -18.42 -10.30
CA LEU A 203 -16.18 -18.73 -10.90
C LEU A 203 -15.27 -19.44 -9.91
N GLN A 204 -14.62 -20.49 -10.37
CA GLN A 204 -13.51 -21.11 -9.67
C GLN A 204 -12.24 -20.94 -10.49
N ILE A 205 -11.19 -20.50 -9.84
CA ILE A 205 -9.88 -20.25 -10.43
C ILE A 205 -8.84 -21.06 -9.67
N ASP A 206 -8.23 -22.01 -10.36
CA ASP A 206 -7.18 -22.87 -9.82
C ASP A 206 -5.81 -22.49 -10.38
N ILE A 207 -4.82 -22.30 -9.50
CA ILE A 207 -3.43 -21.97 -9.85
C ILE A 207 -2.51 -23.03 -9.22
N PRO A 208 -2.14 -24.09 -9.99
CA PRO A 208 -1.39 -25.24 -9.48
C PRO A 208 0.02 -24.90 -8.98
N MET A 209 0.65 -23.89 -9.56
CA MET A 209 2.00 -23.46 -9.19
C MET A 209 2.05 -21.95 -8.95
N CYS A 210 1.29 -21.49 -7.96
CA CYS A 210 1.26 -20.07 -7.64
C CYS A 210 2.65 -19.56 -7.25
N PRO A 211 3.29 -18.68 -8.04
CA PRO A 211 4.66 -18.25 -7.78
C PRO A 211 4.75 -17.33 -6.56
N ILE A 212 3.65 -16.68 -6.17
CA ILE A 212 3.59 -15.82 -4.98
C ILE A 212 3.67 -16.67 -3.71
N CYS A 213 2.97 -17.82 -3.68
CA CYS A 213 2.85 -18.69 -2.51
C CYS A 213 3.95 -19.74 -2.41
N ARG A 214 4.60 -20.06 -3.54
CA ARG A 214 5.61 -21.13 -3.62
C ARG A 214 6.82 -20.84 -2.70
N GLY A 215 7.16 -21.82 -1.89
CA GLY A 215 8.28 -21.74 -0.93
C GLY A 215 7.94 -21.04 0.39
N ILE A 216 6.72 -20.55 0.55
CA ILE A 216 6.20 -20.04 1.82
C ILE A 216 5.51 -21.20 2.55
N LYS A 217 5.77 -21.34 3.85
CA LYS A 217 5.09 -22.29 4.72
C LYS A 217 4.50 -21.51 5.90
N SER A 218 3.21 -21.24 5.86
CA SER A 218 2.51 -20.52 6.92
C SER A 218 1.02 -20.90 6.89
N PRO A 219 0.45 -21.40 7.99
CA PRO A 219 -0.95 -21.82 8.06
C PRO A 219 -1.94 -20.65 7.93
N GLU A 220 -1.51 -19.43 8.27
CA GLU A 220 -2.34 -18.23 8.20
C GLU A 220 -2.19 -17.46 6.87
N PHE A 221 -1.33 -17.94 5.99
CA PHE A 221 -1.05 -17.26 4.74
C PHE A 221 -2.26 -17.24 3.80
N SER A 222 -2.48 -16.12 3.14
CA SER A 222 -3.45 -15.96 2.08
C SER A 222 -2.87 -15.07 0.98
N CYS A 223 -3.09 -15.44 -0.28
CA CYS A 223 -2.60 -14.70 -1.44
C CYS A 223 -3.48 -13.48 -1.74
N LYS A 224 -3.45 -12.48 -0.85
CA LYS A 224 -4.31 -11.30 -0.89
C LYS A 224 -4.13 -10.46 -2.15
N PHE A 225 -2.94 -10.43 -2.74
CA PHE A 225 -2.74 -9.74 -4.00
C PHE A 225 -3.59 -10.35 -5.13
N LEU A 226 -3.54 -11.68 -5.33
CA LEU A 226 -4.34 -12.32 -6.36
C LEU A 226 -5.83 -12.26 -6.06
N GLU A 227 -6.22 -12.36 -4.78
CA GLU A 227 -7.61 -12.17 -4.36
C GLU A 227 -8.12 -10.79 -4.80
N GLY A 228 -7.37 -9.72 -4.51
CA GLY A 228 -7.70 -8.37 -4.95
C GLY A 228 -7.65 -8.23 -6.48
N PHE A 229 -6.63 -8.76 -7.14
CA PHE A 229 -6.49 -8.68 -8.59
C PHE A 229 -7.69 -9.28 -9.33
N ILE A 230 -8.12 -10.48 -8.92
CA ILE A 230 -9.29 -11.14 -9.50
C ILE A 230 -10.55 -10.33 -9.23
N GLU A 231 -10.72 -9.82 -8.00
CA GLU A 231 -11.85 -8.98 -7.59
C GLU A 231 -11.97 -7.74 -8.48
N GLY A 232 -10.93 -6.91 -8.53
CA GLY A 232 -10.94 -5.67 -9.31
C GLY A 232 -11.10 -5.92 -10.81
N TYR A 233 -10.48 -6.98 -11.33
CA TYR A 233 -10.61 -7.37 -12.72
C TYR A 233 -12.06 -7.71 -13.10
N ILE A 234 -12.74 -8.53 -12.29
CA ILE A 234 -14.13 -8.95 -12.54
C ILE A 234 -15.09 -7.77 -12.35
N GLU A 235 -14.98 -7.02 -11.26
CA GLU A 235 -15.82 -5.84 -11.01
C GLU A 235 -15.81 -4.88 -12.19
N LYS A 236 -14.62 -4.53 -12.66
CA LYS A 236 -14.45 -3.62 -13.80
C LYS A 236 -14.95 -4.23 -15.11
N SER A 237 -14.65 -5.51 -15.37
CA SER A 237 -15.06 -6.18 -16.59
C SER A 237 -16.56 -6.32 -16.76
N LEU A 238 -17.30 -6.53 -15.66
CA LEU A 238 -18.75 -6.71 -15.66
C LEU A 238 -19.52 -5.48 -15.18
N SER A 239 -18.81 -4.38 -14.84
CA SER A 239 -19.41 -3.17 -14.25
C SER A 239 -20.23 -3.47 -12.99
N LEU A 240 -19.69 -4.32 -12.10
CA LEU A 240 -20.29 -4.65 -10.82
C LEU A 240 -19.79 -3.68 -9.73
N ASP A 241 -20.64 -3.31 -8.78
CA ASP A 241 -20.27 -2.43 -7.67
C ASP A 241 -19.31 -3.09 -6.69
N SER A 242 -19.54 -4.37 -6.39
CA SER A 242 -18.66 -5.17 -5.55
C SER A 242 -18.91 -6.66 -5.74
N ILE A 243 -17.84 -7.46 -5.60
CA ILE A 243 -17.92 -8.91 -5.52
C ILE A 243 -17.08 -9.40 -4.36
N GLN A 244 -17.32 -10.65 -3.94
CA GLN A 244 -16.47 -11.29 -2.95
C GLN A 244 -15.64 -12.40 -3.58
N ILE A 245 -14.32 -12.27 -3.47
CA ILE A 245 -13.38 -13.32 -3.81
C ILE A 245 -12.85 -13.94 -2.52
N LYS A 246 -12.83 -15.26 -2.47
CA LYS A 246 -12.30 -16.01 -1.34
C LYS A 246 -11.27 -17.03 -1.79
N GLU A 247 -10.06 -16.94 -1.24
CA GLU A 247 -9.07 -18.03 -1.39
C GLU A 247 -9.47 -19.20 -0.49
N THR A 248 -9.84 -20.33 -1.10
CA THR A 248 -10.30 -21.53 -0.38
C THR A 248 -9.17 -22.55 -0.17
N LYS A 249 -8.14 -22.56 -1.05
CA LYS A 249 -6.93 -23.37 -0.93
C LYS A 249 -5.69 -22.52 -1.20
N CYS A 250 -4.57 -22.78 -0.50
CA CYS A 250 -3.31 -22.07 -0.70
C CYS A 250 -2.11 -23.00 -0.52
N ILE A 251 -1.19 -22.99 -1.49
CA ILE A 251 0.06 -23.76 -1.44
C ILE A 251 0.87 -23.43 -0.18
N ALA A 252 0.88 -22.18 0.27
CA ALA A 252 1.60 -21.77 1.47
C ALA A 252 1.02 -22.39 2.76
N ARG A 253 -0.25 -22.80 2.73
CA ARG A 253 -0.92 -23.54 3.84
C ARG A 253 -0.75 -25.05 3.75
N GLY A 254 -0.14 -25.56 2.67
CA GLY A 254 0.07 -26.99 2.44
C GLY A 254 -0.91 -27.63 1.45
N ASP A 255 -1.79 -26.84 0.82
CA ASP A 255 -2.66 -27.34 -0.25
C ASP A 255 -1.85 -27.60 -1.54
N GLU A 256 -2.36 -28.47 -2.42
CA GLU A 256 -1.72 -28.81 -3.70
C GLU A 256 -1.71 -27.64 -4.70
N GLN A 257 -2.66 -26.71 -4.55
CA GLN A 257 -2.83 -25.54 -5.43
C GLN A 257 -3.45 -24.37 -4.68
N CYS A 258 -3.32 -23.17 -5.23
CA CYS A 258 -4.15 -22.03 -4.81
C CYS A 258 -5.48 -22.08 -5.56
N ARG A 259 -6.59 -21.89 -4.83
CA ARG A 259 -7.94 -21.87 -5.36
C ARG A 259 -8.68 -20.64 -4.88
N PHE A 260 -9.22 -19.91 -5.84
CA PHE A 260 -10.07 -18.73 -5.58
C PHE A 260 -11.49 -19.04 -6.05
N PHE A 261 -12.45 -18.61 -5.26
CA PHE A 261 -13.87 -18.71 -5.59
C PHE A 261 -14.49 -17.32 -5.60
N ALA A 262 -15.17 -17.00 -6.71
CA ALA A 262 -15.89 -15.75 -6.89
C ALA A 262 -17.38 -16.01 -6.94
N ASN A 263 -18.16 -15.26 -6.16
CA ASN A 263 -19.61 -15.18 -6.26
C ASN A 263 -19.99 -13.85 -6.89
N LEU A 264 -20.66 -13.89 -8.04
CA LEU A 264 -21.02 -12.73 -8.88
C LEU A 264 -22.45 -12.23 -8.64
N LYS A 265 -23.04 -12.60 -7.48
CA LYS A 265 -24.39 -12.15 -7.11
C LYS A 265 -24.39 -10.74 -6.54
#